data_eacdc88cbe7cacd576a377f74fc94041
#
_entry.id   eacdc88cbe7cacd576a377f74fc94041
#
_cell.length_a   1.000
_cell.length_b   1.000
_cell.length_c   1.000
_cell.angle_alpha   90.00
_cell.angle_beta   90.00
_cell.angle_gamma   90.00
#
_symmetry.space_group_name_H-M   'P 1'
#
loop_
_entity.id
_entity.type
_entity.pdbx_description
1 polymer ?
#
loop_
_entity_poly.entity_id
_entity_poly.type
_entity_poly.pdbx_seq_one_letter_code
_entity_poly.pdbx_strand_id
1 'polypeptide(L)'
;ATMKYINSVLTQVFNHSPMDPTEISKKYLDDYAPRIVPHIADTIHLVHEELTAKKRILLEGAQATFLDLDYGTYPYVTSSNPVAGGACTGSGVGPLDIDRIIGITKAYTTRVGAGPFTAELFDEIGEHLIDVGHEYGTNTGRRRRVGWLDLVMLDYASRVNSLTELAITKLDVLDDLDEIKICVAYEFEGQRYDWLPYNQSLQNQVVPVY
;
A
#
# COMPACT_ATOMS: atom_id res chain seq x y z
N ALA A 1 22.68 8.64 23.38
CA ALA A 1 23.55 8.36 22.23
C ALA A 1 23.03 9.01 20.95
N THR A 2 21.76 8.79 20.58
CA THR A 2 21.15 9.25 19.33
C THR A 2 21.17 10.80 19.17
N MET A 3 20.80 11.56 20.21
CA MET A 3 20.82 13.02 20.14
C MET A 3 22.22 13.61 19.97
N LYS A 4 23.23 12.96 20.53
CA LYS A 4 24.63 13.37 20.30
C LYS A 4 25.03 13.24 18.83
N TYR A 5 24.66 12.15 18.19
CA TYR A 5 24.88 11.94 16.76
C TYR A 5 24.08 12.93 15.92
N ILE A 6 22.78 13.09 16.17
CA ILE A 6 21.92 14.05 15.45
C ILE A 6 22.50 15.47 15.56
N ASN A 7 22.89 15.91 16.75
CA ASN A 7 23.48 17.22 16.95
C ASN A 7 24.81 17.38 16.20
N SER A 8 25.63 16.32 16.09
CA SER A 8 26.84 16.38 15.27
C SER A 8 26.49 16.59 13.78
N VAL A 9 25.47 15.91 13.28
CA VAL A 9 25.00 16.08 11.89
C VAL A 9 24.43 17.50 11.69
N LEU A 10 23.58 17.96 12.59
CA LEU A 10 23.01 19.30 12.52
C LEU A 10 24.08 20.40 12.48
N THR A 11 25.09 20.30 13.35
CA THR A 11 26.12 21.33 13.44
C THR A 11 27.16 21.24 12.34
N GLN A 12 27.62 20.01 11.98
CA GLN A 12 28.73 19.83 11.05
C GLN A 12 28.32 19.76 9.58
N VAL A 13 27.10 19.26 9.29
CA VAL A 13 26.62 19.08 7.92
C VAL A 13 25.64 20.20 7.52
N PHE A 14 24.71 20.54 8.40
CA PHE A 14 23.65 21.49 8.09
C PHE A 14 23.91 22.91 8.64
N ASN A 15 25.02 23.14 9.34
CA ASN A 15 25.34 24.41 10.00
C ASN A 15 24.17 24.98 10.84
N HIS A 16 23.47 24.07 11.53
CA HIS A 16 22.31 24.40 12.37
C HIS A 16 22.70 24.29 13.86
N SER A 17 22.02 25.04 14.71
CA SER A 17 22.22 24.95 16.16
C SER A 17 21.87 23.55 16.69
N PRO A 18 22.60 23.03 17.69
CA PRO A 18 22.26 21.77 18.31
C PRO A 18 20.91 21.88 19.05
N MET A 19 20.15 20.78 19.07
CA MET A 19 18.93 20.67 19.86
C MET A 19 19.25 20.26 21.30
N ASP A 20 18.55 20.85 22.26
CA ASP A 20 18.63 20.42 23.68
C ASP A 20 17.73 19.20 23.91
N PRO A 21 18.30 18.03 24.22
CA PRO A 21 17.50 16.84 24.51
C PRO A 21 16.61 16.99 25.75
N THR A 22 16.99 17.84 26.71
CA THR A 22 16.20 18.07 27.93
C THR A 22 14.94 18.86 27.59
N GLU A 23 15.05 19.88 26.79
CA GLU A 23 13.92 20.68 26.33
C GLU A 23 12.93 19.84 25.51
N ILE A 24 13.45 19.03 24.58
CA ILE A 24 12.61 18.10 23.79
C ILE A 24 11.88 17.11 24.72
N SER A 25 12.62 16.46 25.63
CA SER A 25 12.03 15.48 26.55
C SER A 25 10.97 16.13 27.44
N LYS A 26 11.22 17.33 27.94
CA LYS A 26 10.26 18.07 28.76
C LYS A 26 8.97 18.34 27.98
N LYS A 27 9.08 18.83 26.75
CA LYS A 27 7.91 19.09 25.89
C LYS A 27 7.08 17.81 25.67
N TYR A 28 7.72 16.68 25.41
CA TYR A 28 7.00 15.40 25.23
C TYR A 28 6.30 14.94 26.52
N LEU A 29 6.97 15.07 27.67
CA LEU A 29 6.42 14.64 28.96
C LEU A 29 5.33 15.57 29.50
N ASP A 30 5.49 16.87 29.34
CA ASP A 30 4.58 17.85 29.91
C ASP A 30 3.36 18.13 29.00
N ASP A 31 3.60 18.20 27.66
CA ASP A 31 2.55 18.59 26.70
C ASP A 31 1.82 17.41 26.07
N TYR A 32 2.54 16.35 25.72
CA TYR A 32 1.98 15.24 24.93
C TYR A 32 1.62 14.02 25.76
N ALA A 33 2.46 13.62 26.71
CA ALA A 33 2.22 12.42 27.52
C ALA A 33 0.89 12.47 28.27
N PRO A 34 0.46 13.58 28.92
CA PRO A 34 -0.83 13.63 29.60
C PRO A 34 -2.03 13.37 28.68
N ARG A 35 -1.87 13.68 27.39
CA ARG A 35 -2.92 13.46 26.38
C ARG A 35 -2.91 12.05 25.82
N ILE A 36 -1.79 11.37 25.81
CA ILE A 36 -1.60 10.03 25.22
C ILE A 36 -1.77 8.92 26.27
N VAL A 37 -1.23 9.10 27.47
CA VAL A 37 -1.26 8.09 28.53
C VAL A 37 -2.64 7.50 28.83
N PRO A 38 -3.75 8.28 28.85
CA PRO A 38 -5.08 7.73 29.04
C PRO A 38 -5.55 6.75 27.96
N HIS A 39 -4.89 6.73 26.80
CA HIS A 39 -5.21 5.87 25.66
C HIS A 39 -4.27 4.66 25.53
N ILE A 40 -3.31 4.50 26.45
CA ILE A 40 -2.40 3.36 26.46
C ILE A 40 -3.09 2.19 27.17
N ALA A 41 -3.16 1.06 26.47
CA ALA A 41 -3.72 -0.19 27.01
C ALA A 41 -2.93 -1.39 26.48
N ASP A 42 -3.09 -2.55 27.13
CA ASP A 42 -2.67 -3.83 26.57
C ASP A 42 -3.63 -4.22 25.44
N THR A 43 -3.27 -3.84 24.22
CA THR A 43 -4.11 -4.03 23.04
C THR A 43 -4.24 -5.50 22.65
N ILE A 44 -3.25 -6.35 22.96
CA ILE A 44 -3.32 -7.79 22.69
C ILE A 44 -4.41 -8.40 23.57
N HIS A 45 -4.37 -8.13 24.87
CA HIS A 45 -5.39 -8.60 25.80
C HIS A 45 -6.79 -8.13 25.41
N LEU A 46 -6.94 -6.83 25.12
CA LEU A 46 -8.20 -6.22 24.71
C LEU A 46 -8.79 -6.91 23.47
N VAL A 47 -7.99 -7.10 22.42
CA VAL A 47 -8.45 -7.72 21.18
C VAL A 47 -8.88 -9.17 21.41
N HIS A 48 -8.13 -9.93 22.22
CA HIS A 48 -8.48 -11.33 22.54
C HIS A 48 -9.73 -11.45 23.42
N GLU A 49 -9.99 -10.51 24.33
CA GLU A 49 -11.26 -10.46 25.07
C GLU A 49 -12.45 -10.23 24.12
N GLU A 50 -12.32 -9.30 23.17
CA GLU A 50 -13.35 -9.01 22.17
C GLU A 50 -13.62 -10.22 21.25
N LEU A 51 -12.57 -10.94 20.81
CA LEU A 51 -12.69 -12.19 20.05
C LEU A 51 -13.40 -13.28 20.85
N THR A 52 -13.03 -13.45 22.11
CA THR A 52 -13.67 -14.42 23.02
C THR A 52 -15.16 -14.09 23.22
N ALA A 53 -15.48 -12.81 23.31
CA ALA A 53 -16.85 -12.30 23.40
C ALA A 53 -17.63 -12.39 22.06
N LYS A 54 -17.02 -12.97 21.01
CA LYS A 54 -17.62 -13.11 19.66
C LYS A 54 -18.02 -11.80 19.02
N LYS A 55 -17.32 -10.72 19.33
CA LYS A 55 -17.51 -9.43 18.68
C LYS A 55 -16.87 -9.42 17.29
N ARG A 56 -17.42 -8.58 16.43
CA ARG A 56 -16.88 -8.35 15.09
C ARG A 56 -15.76 -7.32 15.17
N ILE A 57 -14.58 -7.70 14.69
CA ILE A 57 -13.39 -6.85 14.63
C ILE A 57 -13.08 -6.59 13.16
N LEU A 58 -12.91 -5.32 12.80
CA LEU A 58 -12.45 -4.89 11.49
C LEU A 58 -10.99 -4.51 11.57
N LEU A 59 -10.14 -5.21 10.81
CA LEU A 59 -8.74 -4.87 10.62
C LEU A 59 -8.61 -4.14 9.28
N GLU A 60 -8.20 -2.88 9.31
CA GLU A 60 -8.00 -2.06 8.12
C GLU A 60 -6.52 -1.95 7.81
N GLY A 61 -6.13 -2.46 6.63
CA GLY A 61 -4.79 -2.28 6.10
C GLY A 61 -4.59 -0.91 5.46
N ALA A 62 -3.33 -0.58 5.20
CA ALA A 62 -2.93 0.61 4.45
C ALA A 62 -2.06 0.21 3.25
N GLN A 63 -1.80 1.14 2.34
CA GLN A 63 -1.02 0.96 1.11
C GLN A 63 -1.65 -0.08 0.16
N ALA A 64 -0.84 -0.99 -0.41
CA ALA A 64 -1.31 -2.00 -1.35
C ALA A 64 -0.34 -3.18 -1.40
N THR A 65 -0.80 -4.33 -1.88
CA THR A 65 -0.01 -5.57 -2.00
C THR A 65 1.34 -5.34 -2.71
N PHE A 66 1.36 -4.59 -3.81
CA PHE A 66 2.60 -4.34 -4.57
C PHE A 66 3.56 -3.33 -3.92
N LEU A 67 3.17 -2.72 -2.80
CA LEU A 67 4.06 -1.94 -1.95
C LEU A 67 4.59 -2.73 -0.74
N ASP A 68 4.22 -4.00 -0.60
CA ASP A 68 4.72 -4.87 0.46
C ASP A 68 6.23 -5.10 0.32
N LEU A 69 6.94 -5.07 1.46
CA LEU A 69 8.39 -5.19 1.49
C LEU A 69 8.89 -6.53 0.92
N ASP A 70 8.17 -7.62 1.16
CA ASP A 70 8.57 -8.97 0.79
C ASP A 70 7.90 -9.45 -0.51
N TYR A 71 6.64 -9.06 -0.74
CA TYR A 71 5.80 -9.55 -1.86
C TYR A 71 5.52 -8.49 -2.92
N GLY A 72 5.97 -7.26 -2.71
CA GLY A 72 5.79 -6.16 -3.66
C GLY A 72 6.91 -6.06 -4.70
N THR A 73 6.86 -4.97 -5.45
CA THR A 73 7.82 -4.64 -6.52
C THR A 73 9.08 -3.97 -5.96
N TYR A 74 9.85 -4.67 -5.13
CA TYR A 74 11.09 -4.17 -4.55
C TYR A 74 12.05 -3.66 -5.65
N PRO A 75 12.75 -2.51 -5.49
CA PRO A 75 12.83 -1.67 -4.28
C PRO A 75 11.72 -0.61 -4.16
N TYR A 76 10.73 -0.61 -5.03
CA TYR A 76 9.64 0.38 -5.05
C TYR A 76 8.50 -0.03 -4.12
N VAL A 77 8.82 -0.16 -2.85
CA VAL A 77 7.93 -0.69 -1.79
C VAL A 77 7.91 0.23 -0.57
N THR A 78 7.02 -0.03 0.38
CA THR A 78 7.04 0.58 1.72
C THR A 78 7.96 -0.20 2.65
N SER A 79 8.21 0.31 3.85
CA SER A 79 9.00 -0.36 4.89
C SER A 79 8.15 -1.27 5.79
N SER A 80 7.00 -1.73 5.31
CA SER A 80 6.03 -2.54 6.05
C SER A 80 5.45 -3.65 5.18
N ASN A 81 4.63 -4.51 5.78
CA ASN A 81 3.93 -5.60 5.09
C ASN A 81 2.41 -5.29 5.02
N PRO A 82 1.94 -4.59 3.97
CA PRO A 82 0.52 -4.32 3.75
C PRO A 82 -0.33 -5.55 3.38
N VAL A 83 0.28 -6.69 3.07
CA VAL A 83 -0.46 -7.93 2.82
C VAL A 83 -1.25 -8.36 4.06
N ALA A 84 -2.31 -9.13 3.88
CA ALA A 84 -3.23 -9.54 4.95
C ALA A 84 -2.53 -10.20 6.14
N GLY A 85 -1.44 -10.94 5.92
CA GLY A 85 -0.59 -11.50 6.97
C GLY A 85 -0.01 -10.44 7.93
N GLY A 86 0.22 -9.22 7.44
CA GLY A 86 0.66 -8.09 8.26
C GLY A 86 -0.35 -7.64 9.30
N ALA A 87 -1.64 -7.89 9.07
CA ALA A 87 -2.69 -7.62 10.06
C ALA A 87 -2.52 -8.49 11.32
N CYS A 88 -2.14 -9.76 11.16
CA CYS A 88 -1.88 -10.67 12.27
C CYS A 88 -0.70 -10.19 13.12
N THR A 89 0.42 -9.85 12.48
CA THR A 89 1.62 -9.37 13.19
C THR A 89 1.42 -8.00 13.82
N GLY A 90 0.61 -7.13 13.20
CA GLY A 90 0.34 -5.78 13.68
C GLY A 90 -0.66 -5.70 14.83
N SER A 91 -1.62 -6.62 14.90
CA SER A 91 -2.69 -6.63 15.92
C SER A 91 -2.52 -7.70 17.00
N GLY A 92 -1.66 -8.71 16.78
CA GLY A 92 -1.54 -9.86 17.65
C GLY A 92 -2.67 -10.90 17.51
N VAL A 93 -3.51 -10.77 16.47
CA VAL A 93 -4.55 -11.76 16.13
C VAL A 93 -3.93 -12.96 15.42
N GLY A 94 -4.32 -14.16 15.78
CA GLY A 94 -3.87 -15.38 15.12
C GLY A 94 -4.45 -15.50 13.70
N PRO A 95 -3.72 -16.14 12.76
CA PRO A 95 -4.21 -16.27 11.38
C PRO A 95 -5.51 -17.08 11.25
N LEU A 96 -5.82 -17.97 12.21
CA LEU A 96 -7.07 -18.75 12.23
C LEU A 96 -8.26 -17.96 12.79
N ASP A 97 -8.02 -16.78 13.37
CA ASP A 97 -9.07 -15.89 13.86
C ASP A 97 -9.54 -14.88 12.80
N ILE A 98 -8.98 -14.98 11.60
CA ILE A 98 -9.39 -14.16 10.44
C ILE A 98 -10.42 -14.95 9.63
N ASP A 99 -11.67 -14.51 9.67
CA ASP A 99 -12.77 -15.18 8.95
C ASP A 99 -12.88 -14.74 7.47
N ARG A 100 -12.59 -13.47 7.19
CA ARG A 100 -12.79 -12.86 5.87
C ARG A 100 -11.67 -11.90 5.55
N ILE A 101 -11.21 -11.94 4.31
CA ILE A 101 -10.20 -11.01 3.77
C ILE A 101 -10.79 -10.39 2.51
N ILE A 102 -11.15 -9.11 2.60
CA ILE A 102 -11.76 -8.37 1.52
C ILE A 102 -10.68 -7.55 0.82
N GLY A 103 -10.38 -7.90 -0.43
CA GLY A 103 -9.50 -7.11 -1.29
C GLY A 103 -10.26 -5.92 -1.87
N ILE A 104 -9.72 -4.72 -1.70
CA ILE A 104 -10.26 -3.52 -2.35
C ILE A 104 -9.44 -3.25 -3.60
N THR A 105 -10.10 -3.20 -4.75
CA THR A 105 -9.48 -2.84 -6.02
C THR A 105 -10.32 -1.79 -6.74
N LYS A 106 -9.69 -0.96 -7.56
CA LYS A 106 -10.40 -0.11 -8.51
C LYS A 106 -10.73 -0.91 -9.77
N ALA A 107 -11.68 -0.44 -10.56
CA ALA A 107 -11.97 -0.98 -11.89
C ALA A 107 -10.84 -0.72 -12.91
N TYR A 108 -9.82 0.02 -12.53
CA TYR A 108 -8.59 0.30 -13.25
C TYR A 108 -7.41 0.33 -12.27
N THR A 109 -6.19 0.27 -12.77
CA THR A 109 -5.00 0.23 -11.91
C THR A 109 -4.41 1.63 -11.72
N THR A 110 -3.92 1.92 -10.51
CA THR A 110 -3.19 3.17 -10.22
C THR A 110 -1.89 2.90 -9.49
N ARG A 111 -0.88 3.75 -9.73
CA ARG A 111 0.39 3.69 -9.02
C ARG A 111 0.90 5.09 -8.68
N VAL A 112 1.48 5.23 -7.49
CA VAL A 112 2.21 6.43 -7.09
C VAL A 112 3.70 6.13 -7.16
N GLY A 113 4.47 7.01 -7.83
CA GLY A 113 5.92 6.90 -7.91
C GLY A 113 6.43 5.89 -8.94
N ALA A 114 7.71 5.57 -8.84
CA ALA A 114 8.41 4.68 -9.76
C ALA A 114 8.05 3.19 -9.54
N GLY A 115 8.55 2.34 -10.42
CA GLY A 115 8.37 0.90 -10.41
C GLY A 115 7.58 0.38 -11.61
N PRO A 116 7.54 -0.94 -11.81
CA PRO A 116 6.88 -1.57 -12.95
C PRO A 116 5.37 -1.30 -12.96
N PHE A 117 4.82 -1.10 -14.16
CA PHE A 117 3.39 -0.88 -14.37
C PHE A 117 3.05 -1.29 -15.81
N THR A 118 2.84 -2.57 -16.04
CA THR A 118 2.71 -3.16 -17.38
C THR A 118 1.51 -2.63 -18.17
N ALA A 119 0.37 -2.42 -17.51
CA ALA A 119 -0.86 -1.93 -18.15
C ALA A 119 -1.00 -0.40 -18.13
N GLU A 120 0.10 0.35 -17.91
CA GLU A 120 0.09 1.82 -17.82
C GLU A 120 -0.35 2.46 -19.13
N LEU A 121 -1.14 3.54 -19.03
CA LEU A 121 -1.67 4.31 -20.15
C LEU A 121 -1.04 5.70 -20.20
N PHE A 122 -0.70 6.13 -21.44
CA PHE A 122 -0.10 7.43 -21.75
C PHE A 122 -0.91 8.20 -22.79
N ASP A 123 -2.14 7.77 -23.06
CA ASP A 123 -3.05 8.29 -24.07
C ASP A 123 -4.22 9.08 -23.45
N GLU A 124 -5.16 9.47 -24.26
CA GLU A 124 -6.37 10.21 -23.87
C GLU A 124 -7.21 9.45 -22.83
N ILE A 125 -7.20 8.12 -22.89
CA ILE A 125 -7.90 7.29 -21.89
C ILE A 125 -7.21 7.41 -20.52
N GLY A 126 -5.89 7.39 -20.51
CA GLY A 126 -5.12 7.63 -19.28
C GLY A 126 -5.42 9.01 -18.68
N GLU A 127 -5.51 10.07 -19.51
CA GLU A 127 -5.91 11.41 -19.06
C GLU A 127 -7.32 11.39 -18.48
N HIS A 128 -8.29 10.77 -19.15
CA HIS A 128 -9.67 10.61 -18.66
C HIS A 128 -9.71 9.93 -17.27
N LEU A 129 -8.99 8.81 -17.09
CA LEU A 129 -8.94 8.10 -15.81
C LEU A 129 -8.38 8.97 -14.68
N ILE A 130 -7.42 9.85 -14.98
CA ILE A 130 -6.86 10.75 -13.97
C ILE A 130 -7.83 11.87 -13.60
N ASP A 131 -8.42 12.52 -14.60
CA ASP A 131 -9.25 13.69 -14.40
C ASP A 131 -10.60 13.33 -13.77
N VAL A 132 -11.32 12.36 -14.34
CA VAL A 132 -12.61 11.89 -13.82
C VAL A 132 -12.43 11.11 -12.53
N GLY A 133 -11.39 10.29 -12.45
CA GLY A 133 -11.04 9.52 -11.26
C GLY A 133 -10.43 10.34 -10.12
N HIS A 134 -10.09 11.63 -10.37
CA HIS A 134 -9.36 12.49 -9.41
C HIS A 134 -8.11 11.82 -8.85
N GLU A 135 -7.28 11.25 -9.75
CA GLU A 135 -6.12 10.45 -9.39
C GLU A 135 -4.90 11.32 -9.01
N TYR A 136 -5.02 11.97 -7.87
CA TYR A 136 -3.98 12.80 -7.26
C TYR A 136 -3.68 12.32 -5.84
N GLY A 137 -2.44 12.47 -5.41
CA GLY A 137 -2.01 12.13 -4.05
C GLY A 137 -2.65 13.07 -3.03
N THR A 138 -3.30 12.51 -2.01
CA THR A 138 -4.05 13.28 -1.01
C THR A 138 -3.17 14.32 -0.29
N ASN A 139 -1.94 13.97 0.06
CA ASN A 139 -1.04 14.85 0.81
C ASN A 139 -0.14 15.70 -0.08
N THR A 140 0.23 15.20 -1.25
CA THR A 140 1.24 15.84 -2.12
C THR A 140 0.62 16.52 -3.34
N GLY A 141 -0.65 16.26 -3.67
CA GLY A 141 -1.27 16.68 -4.92
C GLY A 141 -0.62 16.08 -6.16
N ARG A 142 0.35 15.18 -6.01
CA ARG A 142 1.07 14.59 -7.14
C ARG A 142 0.14 13.69 -7.93
N ARG A 143 0.15 13.84 -9.25
CA ARG A 143 -0.57 13.02 -10.20
C ARG A 143 -0.16 11.55 -10.08
N ARG A 144 -1.13 10.64 -10.06
CA ARG A 144 -0.89 9.20 -10.07
C ARG A 144 -0.74 8.71 -11.52
N ARG A 145 0.01 7.64 -11.69
CA ARG A 145 0.05 6.84 -12.92
C ARG A 145 -1.20 5.98 -12.95
N VAL A 146 -1.79 5.79 -14.11
CA VAL A 146 -3.02 5.02 -14.32
C VAL A 146 -2.84 4.00 -15.42
N GLY A 147 -3.66 2.96 -15.41
CA GLY A 147 -3.65 1.94 -16.46
C GLY A 147 -4.89 1.06 -16.38
N TRP A 148 -5.09 0.21 -17.38
CA TRP A 148 -6.18 -0.75 -17.36
C TRP A 148 -6.10 -1.70 -16.16
N LEU A 149 -7.24 -2.30 -15.78
CA LEU A 149 -7.26 -3.34 -14.75
C LEU A 149 -6.37 -4.50 -15.19
N ASP A 150 -5.44 -4.87 -14.33
CA ASP A 150 -4.47 -5.94 -14.56
C ASP A 150 -4.84 -7.18 -13.74
N LEU A 151 -5.43 -8.17 -14.41
CA LEU A 151 -5.85 -9.42 -13.75
C LEU A 151 -4.68 -10.31 -13.36
N VAL A 152 -3.53 -10.20 -14.03
CA VAL A 152 -2.32 -10.95 -13.64
C VAL A 152 -1.83 -10.47 -12.28
N MET A 153 -1.79 -9.14 -12.08
CA MET A 153 -1.47 -8.56 -10.78
C MET A 153 -2.55 -8.86 -9.75
N LEU A 154 -3.82 -8.78 -10.12
CA LEU A 154 -4.93 -9.01 -9.19
C LEU A 154 -4.98 -10.48 -8.72
N ASP A 155 -4.72 -11.44 -9.60
CA ASP A 155 -4.62 -12.86 -9.24
C ASP A 155 -3.45 -13.11 -8.27
N TYR A 156 -2.28 -12.53 -8.55
CA TYR A 156 -1.16 -12.58 -7.62
C TYR A 156 -1.54 -12.00 -6.25
N ALA A 157 -2.14 -10.81 -6.22
CA ALA A 157 -2.58 -10.18 -4.98
C ALA A 157 -3.62 -11.05 -4.24
N SER A 158 -4.55 -11.66 -4.97
CA SER A 158 -5.55 -12.55 -4.41
C SER A 158 -4.92 -13.76 -3.68
N ARG A 159 -3.94 -14.39 -4.32
CA ARG A 159 -3.23 -15.55 -3.74
C ARG A 159 -2.40 -15.18 -2.51
N VAL A 160 -1.60 -14.11 -2.60
CA VAL A 160 -0.72 -13.68 -1.51
C VAL A 160 -1.52 -13.28 -0.26
N ASN A 161 -2.69 -12.69 -0.46
CA ASN A 161 -3.56 -12.26 0.64
C ASN A 161 -4.62 -13.29 1.04
N SER A 162 -4.79 -14.38 0.31
CA SER A 162 -5.90 -15.34 0.50
C SER A 162 -7.27 -14.64 0.50
N LEU A 163 -7.51 -13.77 -0.50
CA LEU A 163 -8.74 -12.99 -0.56
C LEU A 163 -9.96 -13.90 -0.65
N THR A 164 -10.94 -13.65 0.19
CA THR A 164 -12.24 -14.33 0.17
C THR A 164 -13.24 -13.57 -0.71
N GLU A 165 -13.04 -12.26 -0.88
CA GLU A 165 -13.94 -11.37 -1.60
C GLU A 165 -13.17 -10.22 -2.22
N LEU A 166 -13.76 -9.63 -3.26
CA LEU A 166 -13.28 -8.39 -3.89
C LEU A 166 -14.37 -7.32 -3.82
N ALA A 167 -13.98 -6.13 -3.39
CA ALA A 167 -14.77 -4.91 -3.52
C ALA A 167 -14.19 -4.06 -4.65
N ILE A 168 -14.89 -4.02 -5.79
CA ILE A 168 -14.48 -3.21 -6.94
C ILE A 168 -15.06 -1.81 -6.79
N THR A 169 -14.20 -0.81 -6.84
CA THR A 169 -14.54 0.60 -6.72
C THR A 169 -14.26 1.36 -8.00
N LYS A 170 -14.74 2.60 -8.10
CA LYS A 170 -14.45 3.48 -9.25
C LYS A 170 -14.94 2.95 -10.61
N LEU A 171 -15.99 2.14 -10.64
CA LEU A 171 -16.64 1.70 -11.88
C LEU A 171 -17.23 2.88 -12.65
N ASP A 172 -17.78 3.84 -11.94
CA ASP A 172 -18.33 5.11 -12.44
C ASP A 172 -17.35 5.91 -13.31
N VAL A 173 -16.05 5.77 -13.08
CA VAL A 173 -15.01 6.45 -13.87
C VAL A 173 -14.92 5.91 -15.31
N LEU A 174 -15.43 4.71 -15.54
CA LEU A 174 -15.39 4.03 -16.84
C LEU A 174 -16.67 4.22 -17.66
N ASP A 175 -17.70 4.89 -17.13
CA ASP A 175 -19.05 4.95 -17.73
C ASP A 175 -19.05 5.63 -19.12
N ASP A 176 -18.15 6.61 -19.34
CA ASP A 176 -18.07 7.35 -20.60
C ASP A 176 -17.13 6.71 -21.65
N LEU A 177 -16.58 5.51 -21.37
CA LEU A 177 -15.67 4.82 -22.28
C LEU A 177 -16.42 3.86 -23.18
N ASP A 178 -16.21 3.95 -24.50
CA ASP A 178 -16.81 3.05 -25.49
C ASP A 178 -16.30 1.61 -25.36
N GLU A 179 -15.05 1.44 -24.93
CA GLU A 179 -14.38 0.15 -24.77
C GLU A 179 -13.56 0.12 -23.49
N ILE A 180 -13.71 -0.95 -22.72
CA ILE A 180 -12.93 -1.22 -21.53
C ILE A 180 -12.01 -2.40 -21.80
N LYS A 181 -10.69 -2.22 -21.64
CA LYS A 181 -9.71 -3.27 -21.78
C LYS A 181 -9.30 -3.80 -20.40
N ILE A 182 -9.05 -5.11 -20.37
CA ILE A 182 -8.56 -5.80 -19.16
C ILE A 182 -7.30 -6.56 -19.57
N CYS A 183 -6.20 -6.33 -18.86
CA CYS A 183 -4.97 -7.08 -19.07
C CYS A 183 -5.14 -8.49 -18.48
N VAL A 184 -5.07 -9.50 -19.33
CA VAL A 184 -5.31 -10.91 -18.98
C VAL A 184 -4.05 -11.76 -18.99
N ALA A 185 -2.97 -11.27 -19.60
CA ALA A 185 -1.68 -11.92 -19.64
C ALA A 185 -0.59 -10.90 -19.99
N TYR A 186 0.66 -11.32 -19.92
CA TYR A 186 1.82 -10.59 -20.44
C TYR A 186 2.48 -11.38 -21.55
N GLU A 187 3.21 -10.68 -22.44
CA GLU A 187 4.01 -11.29 -23.48
C GLU A 187 5.42 -10.70 -23.50
N PHE A 188 6.42 -11.56 -23.70
CA PHE A 188 7.81 -11.17 -23.89
C PHE A 188 8.52 -12.18 -24.82
N GLU A 189 9.13 -11.71 -25.90
CA GLU A 189 9.85 -12.54 -26.90
C GLU A 189 9.03 -13.74 -27.41
N GLY A 190 7.72 -13.53 -27.62
CA GLY A 190 6.81 -14.55 -28.10
C GLY A 190 6.38 -15.58 -27.02
N GLN A 191 6.82 -15.41 -25.79
CA GLN A 191 6.36 -16.21 -24.64
C GLN A 191 5.25 -15.46 -23.91
N ARG A 192 4.14 -16.17 -23.66
CA ARG A 192 3.01 -15.68 -22.86
C ARG A 192 3.18 -16.06 -21.40
N TYR A 193 2.86 -15.12 -20.51
CA TYR A 193 2.87 -15.27 -19.05
C TYR A 193 1.47 -14.97 -18.51
N ASP A 194 0.83 -15.96 -17.93
CA ASP A 194 -0.45 -15.84 -17.24
C ASP A 194 -0.26 -15.59 -15.72
N TRP A 195 0.97 -15.32 -15.29
CA TRP A 195 1.37 -15.01 -13.91
C TRP A 195 2.37 -13.86 -13.88
N LEU A 196 2.46 -13.18 -12.74
CA LEU A 196 3.45 -12.12 -12.53
C LEU A 196 4.87 -12.70 -12.57
N PRO A 197 5.72 -12.29 -13.51
CA PRO A 197 7.11 -12.75 -13.55
C PRO A 197 7.86 -12.36 -12.27
N TYR A 198 8.60 -13.29 -11.70
CA TYR A 198 9.42 -13.03 -10.52
C TYR A 198 10.53 -11.99 -10.79
N ASN A 199 11.15 -12.05 -11.95
CA ASN A 199 12.25 -11.17 -12.32
C ASN A 199 11.73 -9.77 -12.66
N GLN A 200 12.09 -8.78 -11.84
CA GLN A 200 11.68 -7.39 -12.04
C GLN A 200 12.18 -6.79 -13.37
N SER A 201 13.36 -7.19 -13.85
CA SER A 201 13.83 -6.76 -15.18
C SER A 201 12.88 -7.22 -16.28
N LEU A 202 12.31 -8.42 -16.13
CA LEU A 202 11.30 -8.94 -17.05
C LEU A 202 9.97 -8.19 -16.89
N GLN A 203 9.55 -7.86 -15.66
CA GLN A 203 8.34 -7.07 -15.43
C GLN A 203 8.34 -5.71 -16.15
N ASN A 204 9.53 -5.12 -16.36
CA ASN A 204 9.69 -3.86 -17.07
C ASN A 204 9.71 -4.00 -18.60
N GLN A 205 9.77 -5.23 -19.12
CA GLN A 205 9.93 -5.52 -20.55
C GLN A 205 8.72 -6.22 -21.16
N VAL A 206 7.91 -6.86 -20.32
CA VAL A 206 6.68 -7.51 -20.80
C VAL A 206 5.67 -6.50 -21.30
N VAL A 207 4.90 -6.88 -22.30
CA VAL A 207 3.78 -6.09 -22.83
C VAL A 207 2.45 -6.71 -22.41
N PRO A 208 1.42 -5.90 -22.12
CA PRO A 208 0.12 -6.42 -21.71
C PRO A 208 -0.64 -7.04 -22.89
N VAL A 209 -1.32 -8.13 -22.62
CA VAL A 209 -2.29 -8.76 -23.52
C VAL A 209 -3.68 -8.47 -22.97
N TYR A 210 -4.48 -7.80 -23.78
CA TYR A 210 -5.84 -7.38 -23.44
C TYR A 210 -6.92 -8.31 -24.00
#